data_1b1266303e2ef1e402fa9ed703772e92
#
_entry.id   1b1266303e2ef1e402fa9ed703772e92
#
_cell.length_a   1.000
_cell.length_b   1.000
_cell.length_c   1.000
_cell.angle_alpha   90.00
_cell.angle_beta   90.00
_cell.angle_gamma   90.00
#
_symmetry.space_group_name_H-M   'P 1'
#
loop_
_entity.id
_entity.type
_entity.pdbx_description
1 polymer ?
#
loop_
_entity_poly.entity_id
_entity_poly.type
_entity_poly.pdbx_seq_one_letter_code
_entity_poly.pdbx_strand_id
1 'polypeptide(L)'
;MSSDGTRGLLFIVSAPSGTGKTTLVERLVQIVPRLHMSRSYTSRRARAGEQDGVDYNFITRERFIAMIAEGAFLEWADVFGNYYGTCVHDIEKQLERGDDVVLVIDVQGARQVRNRGLENVGIFVLPPSAPVLEQRLRGRSKDTEEQVRRRLDTACEEVGEFAIYEYVVVNDSVDAAVERLAAIVLAERSTVKRMRATAENIIATFPEACANDAPVARSASPGTPGAKGNPGTPGVKGNPAAPGMKSSPA
;
A
#
# COMPACT_ATOMS: atom_id res chain seq x y z
N MET A 1 4.61 -27.61 -12.99
CA MET A 1 3.76 -27.41 -11.80
C MET A 1 2.60 -26.53 -12.25
N SER A 2 1.42 -27.10 -12.33
CA SER A 2 0.21 -26.40 -12.80
C SER A 2 -0.08 -25.22 -11.91
N SER A 3 -0.25 -24.04 -12.50
CA SER A 3 -0.77 -22.88 -11.81
C SER A 3 -2.20 -23.20 -11.39
N ASP A 4 -2.38 -23.48 -10.10
CA ASP A 4 -3.71 -23.43 -9.49
C ASP A 4 -4.22 -22.02 -9.79
N GLY A 5 -5.37 -21.89 -10.46
CA GLY A 5 -5.87 -20.68 -11.10
C GLY A 5 -6.18 -19.49 -10.15
N THR A 6 -5.33 -19.27 -9.17
CA THR A 6 -5.45 -18.20 -8.19
C THR A 6 -4.83 -16.93 -8.77
N ARG A 7 -5.65 -15.90 -8.97
CA ARG A 7 -5.22 -14.56 -9.40
C ARG A 7 -4.08 -14.05 -8.51
N GLY A 8 -3.06 -13.42 -9.08
CA GLY A 8 -1.95 -12.79 -8.35
C GLY A 8 -2.40 -11.70 -7.39
N LEU A 9 -1.52 -11.29 -6.47
CA LEU A 9 -1.73 -10.21 -5.51
C LEU A 9 -1.17 -8.89 -6.04
N LEU A 10 -1.86 -7.80 -5.75
CA LEU A 10 -1.38 -6.45 -6.00
C LEU A 10 -0.82 -5.86 -4.71
N PHE A 11 0.48 -5.55 -4.70
CA PHE A 11 1.14 -4.85 -3.61
C PHE A 11 1.37 -3.39 -3.97
N ILE A 12 1.22 -2.50 -3.00
CA ILE A 12 1.56 -1.09 -3.11
C ILE A 12 2.64 -0.79 -2.08
N VAL A 13 3.81 -0.35 -2.55
CA VAL A 13 4.89 0.12 -1.67
C VAL A 13 5.01 1.64 -1.82
N SER A 14 4.65 2.34 -0.76
CA SER A 14 4.79 3.79 -0.67
C SER A 14 5.75 4.19 0.45
N ALA A 15 6.34 5.34 0.32
CA ALA A 15 7.24 5.92 1.32
C ALA A 15 7.48 7.40 1.04
N PRO A 16 7.93 8.17 2.00
CA PRO A 16 8.44 9.50 1.75
C PRO A 16 9.59 9.51 0.76
N SER A 17 9.70 10.63 0.03
CA SER A 17 10.80 10.83 -0.91
C SER A 17 12.16 10.69 -0.20
N GLY A 18 13.10 9.95 -0.79
CA GLY A 18 14.42 9.73 -0.18
C GLY A 18 14.54 8.51 0.71
N THR A 19 13.45 7.81 1.02
CA THR A 19 13.46 6.60 1.89
C THR A 19 14.12 5.38 1.22
N GLY A 20 14.25 5.33 -0.13
CA GLY A 20 14.90 4.22 -0.84
C GLY A 20 13.94 3.17 -1.39
N LYS A 21 12.65 3.51 -1.61
CA LYS A 21 11.61 2.62 -2.15
C LYS A 21 12.07 1.73 -3.31
N THR A 22 12.56 2.37 -4.37
CA THR A 22 12.92 1.69 -5.62
C THR A 22 13.98 0.62 -5.37
N THR A 23 15.06 0.97 -4.67
CA THR A 23 16.14 0.03 -4.35
C THR A 23 15.65 -1.19 -3.54
N LEU A 24 14.72 -0.96 -2.58
CA LEU A 24 14.14 -2.06 -1.80
C LEU A 24 13.31 -3.00 -2.69
N VAL A 25 12.46 -2.43 -3.56
CA VAL A 25 11.59 -3.24 -4.41
C VAL A 25 12.36 -3.94 -5.52
N GLU A 26 13.36 -3.30 -6.12
CA GLU A 26 14.26 -3.94 -7.09
C GLU A 26 14.94 -5.19 -6.50
N ARG A 27 15.43 -5.10 -5.25
CA ARG A 27 16.01 -6.26 -4.56
C ARG A 27 14.95 -7.30 -4.17
N LEU A 28 13.78 -6.85 -3.75
CA LEU A 28 12.66 -7.71 -3.38
C LEU A 28 12.24 -8.63 -4.54
N VAL A 29 12.05 -8.07 -5.74
CA VAL A 29 11.64 -8.86 -6.91
C VAL A 29 12.70 -9.82 -7.42
N GLN A 30 13.98 -9.61 -7.03
CA GLN A 30 15.05 -10.55 -7.34
C GLN A 30 15.02 -11.80 -6.46
N ILE A 31 14.50 -11.71 -5.23
CA ILE A 31 14.52 -12.81 -4.26
C ILE A 31 13.16 -13.49 -4.09
N VAL A 32 12.06 -12.81 -4.44
CA VAL A 32 10.70 -13.37 -4.33
C VAL A 32 10.23 -13.85 -5.70
N PRO A 33 10.13 -15.16 -5.93
CA PRO A 33 9.67 -15.69 -7.22
C PRO A 33 8.25 -15.25 -7.55
N ARG A 34 7.99 -14.99 -8.84
CA ARG A 34 6.67 -14.58 -9.37
C ARG A 34 6.13 -13.26 -8.77
N LEU A 35 7.01 -12.40 -8.26
CA LEU A 35 6.72 -11.03 -7.90
C LEU A 35 7.39 -10.11 -8.92
N HIS A 36 6.61 -9.26 -9.57
CA HIS A 36 7.09 -8.35 -10.62
C HIS A 36 6.86 -6.90 -10.23
N MET A 37 7.86 -6.05 -10.43
CA MET A 37 7.66 -4.60 -10.30
C MET A 37 6.89 -4.08 -11.52
N SER A 38 5.84 -3.28 -11.28
CA SER A 38 5.11 -2.65 -12.37
C SER A 38 5.99 -1.65 -13.10
N ARG A 39 5.83 -1.58 -14.41
CA ARG A 39 6.50 -0.59 -15.23
C ARG A 39 5.56 0.54 -15.56
N SER A 40 5.93 1.76 -15.12
CA SER A 40 5.14 2.95 -15.39
C SER A 40 5.28 3.42 -16.83
N TYR A 41 4.22 4.01 -17.35
CA TYR A 41 4.23 4.83 -18.56
C TYR A 41 4.72 6.23 -18.21
N THR A 42 5.42 6.86 -19.13
CA THR A 42 5.81 8.27 -18.98
C THR A 42 5.81 9.02 -20.29
N SER A 43 5.43 10.30 -20.23
CA SER A 43 5.54 11.24 -21.36
C SER A 43 6.90 11.90 -21.45
N ARG A 44 7.79 11.64 -20.49
CA ARG A 44 9.16 12.13 -20.48
C ARG A 44 9.99 11.39 -21.55
N ARG A 45 10.88 12.10 -22.21
CA ARG A 45 11.89 11.45 -23.08
C ARG A 45 12.84 10.58 -22.26
N ALA A 46 13.24 9.44 -22.83
CA ALA A 46 14.25 8.59 -22.24
C ALA A 46 15.56 9.36 -22.03
N ARG A 47 16.23 9.12 -20.92
CA ARG A 47 17.57 9.62 -20.65
C ARG A 47 18.61 8.69 -21.28
N ALA A 48 19.87 9.16 -21.37
CA ALA A 48 20.96 8.31 -21.81
C ALA A 48 21.09 7.07 -20.91
N GLY A 49 21.04 5.89 -21.52
CA GLY A 49 21.08 4.59 -20.83
C GLY A 49 19.73 3.99 -20.47
N GLU A 50 18.62 4.75 -20.50
CA GLU A 50 17.29 4.20 -20.29
C GLU A 50 16.75 3.53 -21.56
N GLN A 51 16.03 2.42 -21.41
CA GLN A 51 15.47 1.62 -22.50
C GLN A 51 13.95 1.56 -22.40
N ASP A 52 13.28 1.76 -23.54
CA ASP A 52 11.82 1.58 -23.63
C ASP A 52 11.45 0.14 -23.36
N GLY A 53 10.35 -0.04 -22.61
CA GLY A 53 9.88 -1.36 -22.20
C GLY A 53 10.76 -2.04 -21.12
N VAL A 54 11.83 -1.39 -20.63
CA VAL A 54 12.69 -1.89 -19.53
C VAL A 54 12.57 -0.96 -18.33
N ASP A 55 12.99 0.30 -18.46
CA ASP A 55 12.93 1.27 -17.36
C ASP A 55 11.53 1.88 -17.22
N TYR A 56 10.96 2.30 -18.35
CA TYR A 56 9.61 2.84 -18.50
C TYR A 56 9.01 2.42 -19.83
N ASN A 57 7.69 2.57 -19.97
CA ASN A 57 7.03 2.61 -21.26
C ASN A 57 6.98 4.08 -21.71
N PHE A 58 7.91 4.49 -22.58
CA PHE A 58 7.99 5.88 -23.04
C PHE A 58 6.98 6.12 -24.16
N ILE A 59 6.04 7.05 -23.93
CA ILE A 59 5.01 7.43 -24.91
C ILE A 59 4.98 8.94 -25.09
N THR A 60 4.32 9.41 -26.17
CA THR A 60 4.17 10.85 -26.38
C THR A 60 3.18 11.43 -25.35
N ARG A 61 3.26 12.76 -25.12
CA ARG A 61 2.36 13.46 -24.22
C ARG A 61 0.91 13.34 -24.68
N GLU A 62 0.67 13.44 -25.98
CA GLU A 62 -0.65 13.32 -26.62
C GLU A 62 -1.24 11.93 -26.35
N ARG A 63 -0.43 10.87 -26.53
CA ARG A 63 -0.88 9.50 -26.26
C ARG A 63 -1.17 9.30 -24.78
N PHE A 64 -0.35 9.86 -23.87
CA PHE A 64 -0.60 9.78 -22.45
C PHE A 64 -1.94 10.43 -22.06
N ILE A 65 -2.20 11.64 -22.59
CA ILE A 65 -3.47 12.37 -22.37
C ILE A 65 -4.67 11.55 -22.89
N ALA A 66 -4.55 10.96 -24.08
CA ALA A 66 -5.58 10.07 -24.61
C ALA A 66 -5.87 8.88 -23.67
N MET A 67 -4.82 8.24 -23.14
CA MET A 67 -4.94 7.13 -22.18
C MET A 67 -5.58 7.59 -20.85
N ILE A 68 -5.34 8.83 -20.40
CA ILE A 68 -6.07 9.39 -19.24
C ILE A 68 -7.57 9.47 -19.55
N ALA A 69 -7.93 10.01 -20.71
CA ALA A 69 -9.33 10.17 -21.13
C ALA A 69 -10.05 8.80 -21.30
N GLU A 70 -9.30 7.78 -21.74
CA GLU A 70 -9.77 6.39 -21.84
C GLU A 70 -9.91 5.71 -20.46
N GLY A 71 -9.44 6.32 -19.37
CA GLY A 71 -9.42 5.71 -18.04
C GLY A 71 -8.42 4.55 -17.90
N ALA A 72 -7.40 4.51 -18.78
CA ALA A 72 -6.47 3.39 -18.90
C ALA A 72 -5.44 3.27 -17.76
N PHE A 73 -5.33 4.27 -16.88
CA PHE A 73 -4.39 4.25 -15.76
C PHE A 73 -5.05 3.91 -14.43
N LEU A 74 -4.42 3.10 -13.60
CA LEU A 74 -4.75 2.87 -12.19
C LEU A 74 -4.53 4.15 -11.37
N GLU A 75 -3.39 4.76 -11.60
CA GLU A 75 -2.97 6.04 -11.05
C GLU A 75 -2.14 6.78 -12.09
N TRP A 76 -2.10 8.09 -12.00
CA TRP A 76 -1.20 8.93 -12.76
C TRP A 76 -0.93 10.25 -12.04
N ALA A 77 0.21 10.86 -12.34
CA ALA A 77 0.61 12.14 -11.80
C ALA A 77 1.37 12.99 -12.84
N ASP A 78 1.26 14.32 -12.73
CA ASP A 78 2.16 15.26 -13.39
C ASP A 78 3.31 15.57 -12.42
N VAL A 79 4.53 15.21 -12.83
CA VAL A 79 5.75 15.46 -12.07
C VAL A 79 6.65 16.37 -12.90
N PHE A 80 6.68 17.64 -12.53
CA PHE A 80 7.46 18.68 -13.23
C PHE A 80 7.16 18.74 -14.74
N GLY A 81 5.89 18.70 -15.12
CA GLY A 81 5.44 18.81 -16.51
C GLY A 81 5.55 17.52 -17.33
N ASN A 82 5.93 16.42 -16.72
CA ASN A 82 5.91 15.09 -17.33
C ASN A 82 4.90 14.19 -16.62
N TYR A 83 4.15 13.45 -17.40
CA TYR A 83 3.19 12.48 -16.86
C TYR A 83 3.88 11.15 -16.56
N TYR A 84 3.43 10.53 -15.47
CA TYR A 84 3.76 9.17 -15.08
C TYR A 84 2.49 8.45 -14.67
N GLY A 85 2.36 7.14 -14.97
CA GLY A 85 1.17 6.41 -14.57
C GLY A 85 1.31 4.91 -14.79
N THR A 86 0.48 4.15 -14.09
CA THR A 86 0.43 2.69 -14.12
C THR A 86 -0.79 2.22 -14.92
N CYS A 87 -0.57 1.49 -16.01
CA CYS A 87 -1.64 1.01 -16.89
C CYS A 87 -2.43 -0.14 -16.23
N VAL A 88 -3.76 -0.01 -16.19
CA VAL A 88 -4.68 -1.03 -15.68
C VAL A 88 -4.48 -2.38 -16.37
N HIS A 89 -4.49 -2.36 -17.71
CA HIS A 89 -4.43 -3.57 -18.51
C HIS A 89 -3.17 -4.40 -18.26
N ASP A 90 -2.02 -3.73 -18.09
CA ASP A 90 -0.76 -4.44 -17.87
C ASP A 90 -0.74 -5.14 -16.50
N ILE A 91 -1.31 -4.49 -15.50
CA ILE A 91 -1.44 -5.06 -14.15
C ILE A 91 -2.42 -6.23 -14.16
N GLU A 92 -3.61 -6.05 -14.73
CA GLU A 92 -4.63 -7.09 -14.82
C GLU A 92 -4.08 -8.35 -15.50
N LYS A 93 -3.41 -8.19 -16.63
CA LYS A 93 -2.80 -9.28 -17.38
C LYS A 93 -1.77 -10.09 -16.58
N GLN A 94 -0.99 -9.46 -15.70
CA GLN A 94 -0.04 -10.14 -14.84
C GLN A 94 -0.77 -10.88 -13.71
N LEU A 95 -1.72 -10.21 -13.05
CA LEU A 95 -2.51 -10.82 -11.98
C LEU A 95 -3.32 -12.04 -12.46
N GLU A 96 -3.90 -11.98 -13.67
CA GLU A 96 -4.64 -13.08 -14.28
C GLU A 96 -3.76 -14.31 -14.55
N ARG A 97 -2.47 -14.11 -14.81
CA ARG A 97 -1.47 -15.19 -14.93
C ARG A 97 -1.09 -15.82 -13.60
N GLY A 98 -1.60 -15.27 -12.49
CA GLY A 98 -1.24 -15.65 -11.13
C GLY A 98 0.11 -15.10 -10.69
N ASP A 99 0.67 -14.11 -11.38
CA ASP A 99 1.88 -13.41 -10.95
C ASP A 99 1.49 -12.22 -10.07
N ASP A 100 2.23 -12.02 -8.98
CA ASP A 100 2.03 -10.86 -8.13
C ASP A 100 2.71 -9.63 -8.72
N VAL A 101 2.11 -8.47 -8.46
CA VAL A 101 2.63 -7.19 -8.93
C VAL A 101 2.85 -6.25 -7.76
N VAL A 102 4.00 -5.55 -7.75
CA VAL A 102 4.27 -4.49 -6.79
C VAL A 102 4.37 -3.14 -7.50
N LEU A 103 3.53 -2.19 -7.06
CA LEU A 103 3.57 -0.79 -7.46
C LEU A 103 4.48 -0.01 -6.53
N VAL A 104 5.38 0.79 -7.12
CA VAL A 104 6.26 1.71 -6.38
C VAL A 104 5.78 3.12 -6.65
N ILE A 105 4.82 3.58 -5.85
CA ILE A 105 4.11 4.84 -6.05
C ILE A 105 4.14 5.68 -4.76
N ASP A 106 3.82 6.97 -4.88
CA ASP A 106 3.64 7.85 -3.74
C ASP A 106 2.26 7.67 -3.08
N VAL A 107 2.02 8.41 -2.01
CA VAL A 107 0.75 8.34 -1.27
C VAL A 107 -0.45 8.80 -2.09
N GLN A 108 -0.26 9.72 -3.05
CA GLN A 108 -1.33 10.19 -3.93
C GLN A 108 -1.72 9.11 -4.94
N GLY A 109 -0.74 8.46 -5.55
CA GLY A 109 -0.95 7.31 -6.43
C GLY A 109 -1.63 6.16 -5.69
N ALA A 110 -1.19 5.85 -4.47
CA ALA A 110 -1.81 4.81 -3.64
C ALA A 110 -3.29 5.10 -3.34
N ARG A 111 -3.65 6.34 -3.06
CA ARG A 111 -5.06 6.76 -2.90
C ARG A 111 -5.87 6.58 -4.18
N GLN A 112 -5.29 6.91 -5.35
CA GLN A 112 -5.98 6.71 -6.64
C GLN A 112 -6.26 5.22 -6.89
N VAL A 113 -5.28 4.34 -6.65
CA VAL A 113 -5.46 2.88 -6.82
C VAL A 113 -6.57 2.35 -5.89
N ARG A 114 -6.57 2.75 -4.62
CA ARG A 114 -7.59 2.36 -3.64
C ARG A 114 -8.99 2.82 -4.03
N ASN A 115 -9.12 4.05 -4.53
CA ASN A 115 -10.40 4.60 -4.98
C ASN A 115 -11.01 3.85 -6.18
N ARG A 116 -10.22 3.07 -6.91
CA ARG A 116 -10.70 2.18 -7.97
C ARG A 116 -11.25 0.85 -7.47
N GLY A 117 -11.16 0.59 -6.17
CA GLY A 117 -11.73 -0.62 -5.55
C GLY A 117 -10.97 -1.92 -5.86
N LEU A 118 -9.75 -1.84 -6.40
CA LEU A 118 -8.90 -3.01 -6.60
C LEU A 118 -8.37 -3.51 -5.26
N GLU A 119 -8.56 -4.81 -5.01
CA GLU A 119 -7.97 -5.46 -3.84
C GLU A 119 -6.44 -5.35 -3.91
N ASN A 120 -5.84 -4.78 -2.88
CA ASN A 120 -4.41 -4.57 -2.80
C ASN A 120 -3.91 -4.68 -1.36
N VAL A 121 -2.62 -4.90 -1.21
CA VAL A 121 -1.90 -4.93 0.07
C VAL A 121 -0.95 -3.75 0.09
N GLY A 122 -1.22 -2.79 0.95
CA GLY A 122 -0.42 -1.59 1.10
C GLY A 122 0.69 -1.74 2.13
N ILE A 123 1.90 -1.36 1.74
CA ILE A 123 3.08 -1.38 2.61
C ILE A 123 3.68 0.03 2.62
N PHE A 124 3.74 0.63 3.80
CA PHE A 124 4.37 1.94 3.97
C PHE A 124 5.80 1.77 4.49
N VAL A 125 6.78 2.33 3.78
CA VAL A 125 8.18 2.25 4.19
C VAL A 125 8.60 3.56 4.83
N LEU A 126 9.05 3.50 6.08
CA LEU A 126 9.56 4.63 6.84
C LEU A 126 11.09 4.66 6.86
N PRO A 127 11.71 5.85 6.87
CA PRO A 127 13.10 5.98 7.28
C PRO A 127 13.21 5.72 8.80
N PRO A 128 14.39 5.38 9.34
CA PRO A 128 14.56 5.17 10.78
C PRO A 128 14.27 6.42 11.61
N SER A 129 14.53 7.62 11.05
CA SER A 129 14.26 8.91 11.67
C SER A 129 14.32 10.05 10.65
N ALA A 130 13.78 11.22 11.02
CA ALA A 130 13.85 12.42 10.18
C ALA A 130 15.30 12.87 9.90
N PRO A 131 16.25 12.86 10.86
CA PRO A 131 17.65 13.18 10.57
C PRO A 131 18.30 12.25 9.55
N VAL A 132 17.97 10.94 9.60
CA VAL A 132 18.50 9.97 8.61
C VAL A 132 17.90 10.25 7.23
N LEU A 133 16.62 10.61 7.14
CA LEU A 133 16.00 10.99 5.88
C LEU A 133 16.66 12.24 5.29
N GLU A 134 16.86 13.26 6.11
CA GLU A 134 17.54 14.49 5.69
C GLU A 134 18.96 14.20 5.17
N GLN A 135 19.73 13.41 5.90
CA GLN A 135 21.06 12.99 5.46
C GLN A 135 21.04 12.28 4.10
N ARG A 136 20.07 11.37 3.88
CA ARG A 136 19.88 10.67 2.60
C ARG A 136 19.49 11.60 1.46
N LEU A 137 18.67 12.61 1.73
CA LEU A 137 18.29 13.63 0.74
C LEU A 137 19.48 14.51 0.36
N ARG A 138 20.27 14.99 1.36
CA ARG A 138 21.47 15.79 1.14
C ARG A 138 22.59 15.03 0.43
N GLY A 139 22.70 13.74 0.67
CA GLY A 139 23.70 12.87 0.01
C GLY A 139 23.49 12.65 -1.48
N ARG A 140 22.32 13.01 -2.02
CA ARG A 140 22.05 13.02 -3.47
C ARG A 140 22.56 14.33 -4.07
N SER A 141 23.83 14.40 -4.41
CA SER A 141 24.71 15.52 -4.68
C SER A 141 24.30 16.55 -5.78
N LYS A 142 23.05 16.61 -6.21
CA LYS A 142 22.56 17.54 -7.24
C LYS A 142 21.40 18.44 -6.77
N ASP A 143 20.85 18.22 -5.58
CA ASP A 143 19.73 19.00 -5.07
C ASP A 143 20.26 20.28 -4.39
N THR A 144 19.64 21.43 -4.68
CA THR A 144 19.90 22.67 -3.93
C THR A 144 19.30 22.58 -2.53
N GLU A 145 19.77 23.43 -1.60
CA GLU A 145 19.26 23.50 -0.23
C GLU A 145 17.72 23.72 -0.22
N GLU A 146 17.21 24.55 -1.11
CA GLU A 146 15.78 24.80 -1.25
C GLU A 146 15.01 23.55 -1.72
N GLN A 147 15.57 22.76 -2.62
CA GLN A 147 14.99 21.50 -3.07
C GLN A 147 14.97 20.45 -1.95
N VAL A 148 16.05 20.34 -1.18
CA VAL A 148 16.12 19.46 -0.01
C VAL A 148 15.04 19.84 1.00
N ARG A 149 14.90 21.14 1.32
CA ARG A 149 13.88 21.64 2.25
C ARG A 149 12.46 21.29 1.78
N ARG A 150 12.13 21.59 0.53
CA ARG A 150 10.80 21.23 -0.04
C ARG A 150 10.52 19.75 0.05
N ARG A 151 11.52 18.90 -0.19
CA ARG A 151 11.37 17.44 -0.09
C ARG A 151 11.17 16.97 1.34
N LEU A 152 11.80 17.62 2.31
CA LEU A 152 11.57 17.35 3.73
C LEU A 152 10.17 17.77 4.16
N ASP A 153 9.70 18.94 3.72
CA ASP A 153 8.35 19.43 4.01
C ASP A 153 7.31 18.43 3.45
N THR A 154 7.46 18.02 2.19
CA THR A 154 6.60 16.98 1.59
C THR A 154 6.68 15.66 2.36
N ALA A 155 7.87 15.23 2.78
CA ALA A 155 8.03 14.00 3.54
C ALA A 155 7.32 14.04 4.89
N CYS A 156 7.30 15.22 5.56
CA CYS A 156 6.55 15.40 6.81
C CYS A 156 5.04 15.22 6.62
N GLU A 157 4.49 15.63 5.48
CA GLU A 157 3.09 15.40 5.13
C GLU A 157 2.84 13.92 4.82
N GLU A 158 3.74 13.31 4.03
CA GLU A 158 3.60 11.91 3.59
C GLU A 158 3.72 10.91 4.75
N VAL A 159 4.55 11.16 5.77
CA VAL A 159 4.71 10.22 6.90
C VAL A 159 3.42 10.03 7.69
N GLY A 160 2.55 11.03 7.76
CA GLY A 160 1.25 10.95 8.42
C GLY A 160 0.29 9.95 7.78
N GLU A 161 0.51 9.60 6.52
CA GLU A 161 -0.37 8.71 5.76
C GLU A 161 -0.18 7.21 6.06
N PHE A 162 0.79 6.84 6.90
CA PHE A 162 1.10 5.43 7.20
C PHE A 162 -0.12 4.64 7.70
N ALA A 163 -1.04 5.30 8.40
CA ALA A 163 -2.19 4.66 9.05
C ALA A 163 -3.22 4.05 8.07
N ILE A 164 -3.16 4.42 6.78
CA ILE A 164 -4.04 3.85 5.74
C ILE A 164 -3.45 2.61 5.07
N TYR A 165 -2.26 2.16 5.47
CA TYR A 165 -1.58 0.98 4.94
C TYR A 165 -1.73 -0.20 5.89
N GLU A 166 -1.72 -1.41 5.34
CA GLU A 166 -1.85 -2.65 6.10
C GLU A 166 -0.56 -3.00 6.85
N TYR A 167 0.61 -2.58 6.32
CA TYR A 167 1.93 -2.87 6.88
C TYR A 167 2.83 -1.64 6.90
N VAL A 168 3.70 -1.58 7.91
CA VAL A 168 4.77 -0.59 8.01
C VAL A 168 6.11 -1.30 8.11
N VAL A 169 7.06 -0.89 7.26
CA VAL A 169 8.45 -1.39 7.26
C VAL A 169 9.41 -0.25 7.50
N VAL A 170 10.28 -0.36 8.50
CA VAL A 170 11.34 0.63 8.72
C VAL A 170 12.58 0.22 7.91
N ASN A 171 13.06 1.13 7.06
CA ASN A 171 14.29 0.98 6.28
C ASN A 171 15.51 1.48 7.09
N ASP A 172 15.84 0.72 8.13
CA ASP A 172 17.04 0.87 8.96
C ASP A 172 18.28 0.33 8.23
N SER A 173 18.19 -0.86 7.67
CA SER A 173 19.13 -1.42 6.71
C SER A 173 18.39 -2.00 5.51
N VAL A 174 19.00 -1.92 4.33
CA VAL A 174 18.38 -2.40 3.08
C VAL A 174 18.06 -3.88 3.18
N ASP A 175 18.99 -4.70 3.69
CA ASP A 175 18.82 -6.14 3.76
C ASP A 175 17.67 -6.52 4.70
N ALA A 176 17.64 -5.98 5.92
CA ALA A 176 16.56 -6.23 6.88
C ALA A 176 15.20 -5.72 6.40
N ALA A 177 15.16 -4.58 5.70
CA ALA A 177 13.92 -4.06 5.12
C ALA A 177 13.41 -4.96 3.99
N VAL A 178 14.29 -5.47 3.12
CA VAL A 178 13.93 -6.41 2.04
C VAL A 178 13.43 -7.74 2.62
N GLU A 179 14.06 -8.27 3.68
CA GLU A 179 13.58 -9.48 4.37
C GLU A 179 12.17 -9.29 4.95
N ARG A 180 11.89 -8.14 5.59
CA ARG A 180 10.54 -7.81 6.10
C ARG A 180 9.52 -7.71 4.98
N LEU A 181 9.86 -7.06 3.86
CA LEU A 181 8.99 -6.99 2.68
C LEU A 181 8.71 -8.38 2.10
N ALA A 182 9.72 -9.23 1.98
CA ALA A 182 9.57 -10.61 1.50
C ALA A 182 8.67 -11.42 2.44
N ALA A 183 8.85 -11.29 3.75
CA ALA A 183 8.01 -11.97 4.74
C ALA A 183 6.52 -11.57 4.61
N ILE A 184 6.23 -10.28 4.36
CA ILE A 184 4.86 -9.80 4.11
C ILE A 184 4.28 -10.47 2.86
N VAL A 185 5.01 -10.47 1.73
CA VAL A 185 4.53 -11.09 0.48
C VAL A 185 4.23 -12.58 0.69
N LEU A 186 5.11 -13.31 1.39
CA LEU A 186 4.92 -14.75 1.65
C LEU A 186 3.75 -15.00 2.61
N ALA A 187 3.56 -14.17 3.63
CA ALA A 187 2.43 -14.26 4.54
C ALA A 187 1.10 -14.02 3.80
N GLU A 188 1.02 -13.01 2.95
CA GLU A 188 -0.19 -12.72 2.16
C GLU A 188 -0.55 -13.85 1.19
N ARG A 189 0.45 -14.51 0.60
CA ARG A 189 0.25 -15.71 -0.24
C ARG A 189 -0.30 -16.90 0.57
N SER A 190 -0.05 -16.95 1.86
CA SER A 190 -0.35 -18.09 2.75
C SER A 190 -1.61 -17.88 3.59
N THR A 191 -2.38 -16.82 3.36
CA THR A 191 -3.63 -16.59 4.08
C THR A 191 -4.65 -17.69 3.79
N VAL A 192 -5.53 -18.00 4.75
CA VAL A 192 -6.62 -18.99 4.58
C VAL A 192 -7.48 -18.65 3.36
N LYS A 193 -7.74 -17.35 3.12
CA LYS A 193 -8.50 -16.89 1.97
C LYS A 193 -7.87 -17.36 0.65
N ARG A 194 -6.53 -17.30 0.54
CA ARG A 194 -5.76 -17.65 -0.65
C ARG A 194 -5.58 -19.15 -0.80
N MET A 195 -5.32 -19.82 0.31
CA MET A 195 -4.98 -21.25 0.33
C MET A 195 -6.22 -22.15 0.45
N ARG A 196 -7.43 -21.56 0.53
CA ARG A 196 -8.67 -22.33 0.77
C ARG A 196 -8.85 -23.46 -0.23
N ALA A 197 -8.81 -23.18 -1.53
CA ALA A 197 -9.02 -24.21 -2.56
C ALA A 197 -7.96 -25.32 -2.48
N THR A 198 -6.70 -24.93 -2.28
CA THR A 198 -5.60 -25.90 -2.09
C THR A 198 -5.81 -26.75 -0.83
N ALA A 199 -6.22 -26.12 0.28
CA ALA A 199 -6.51 -26.85 1.52
C ALA A 199 -7.71 -27.80 1.35
N GLU A 200 -8.78 -27.37 0.72
CA GLU A 200 -9.97 -28.19 0.42
C GLU A 200 -9.62 -29.38 -0.49
N ASN A 201 -8.80 -29.16 -1.52
CA ASN A 201 -8.30 -30.24 -2.38
C ASN A 201 -7.45 -31.26 -1.60
N ILE A 202 -6.62 -30.80 -0.68
CA ILE A 202 -5.84 -31.69 0.19
C ILE A 202 -6.77 -32.47 1.14
N ILE A 203 -7.71 -31.78 1.79
CA ILE A 203 -8.69 -32.40 2.70
C ILE A 203 -9.49 -33.49 2.00
N ALA A 204 -9.90 -33.28 0.75
CA ALA A 204 -10.63 -34.27 -0.03
C ALA A 204 -9.85 -35.59 -0.29
N THR A 205 -8.53 -35.60 -0.05
CA THR A 205 -7.72 -36.83 -0.12
C THR A 205 -7.73 -37.65 1.18
N PHE A 206 -8.27 -37.09 2.27
CA PHE A 206 -8.37 -37.79 3.55
C PHE A 206 -9.65 -38.63 3.62
N PRO A 207 -9.67 -39.76 4.40
CA PRO A 207 -10.90 -40.52 4.63
C PRO A 207 -12.01 -39.65 5.23
N GLU A 208 -13.27 -39.94 4.91
CA GLU A 208 -14.47 -39.17 5.37
C GLU A 208 -14.55 -38.96 6.87
N ALA A 209 -14.00 -39.89 7.67
CA ALA A 209 -13.94 -39.77 9.12
C ALA A 209 -13.14 -38.55 9.62
N CYS A 210 -12.20 -38.03 8.82
CA CYS A 210 -11.41 -36.85 9.18
C CYS A 210 -12.04 -35.54 8.68
N ALA A 211 -12.93 -35.61 7.69
CA ALA A 211 -13.55 -34.42 7.08
C ALA A 211 -14.69 -33.85 7.93
N ASN A 212 -15.34 -34.67 8.79
CA ASN A 212 -16.50 -34.25 9.58
C ASN A 212 -16.17 -33.58 10.93
N ASP A 213 -14.90 -33.62 11.38
CA ASP A 213 -14.45 -32.99 12.63
C ASP A 213 -13.84 -31.57 12.44
N ALA A 214 -13.91 -31.01 11.24
CA ALA A 214 -13.45 -29.64 11.01
C ALA A 214 -14.34 -28.64 11.78
N PRO A 215 -13.81 -27.81 12.69
CA PRO A 215 -14.63 -26.85 13.43
C PRO A 215 -15.27 -25.88 12.43
N VAL A 216 -16.60 -25.94 12.34
CA VAL A 216 -17.39 -24.93 11.64
C VAL A 216 -17.04 -23.59 12.23
N ALA A 217 -16.46 -22.71 11.44
CA ALA A 217 -16.20 -21.33 11.83
C ALA A 217 -17.51 -20.74 12.36
N ARG A 218 -17.60 -20.57 13.68
CA ARG A 218 -18.73 -19.89 14.30
C ARG A 218 -18.75 -18.48 13.76
N SER A 219 -19.72 -18.20 12.90
CA SER A 219 -20.08 -16.83 12.55
C SER A 219 -20.42 -16.12 13.84
N ALA A 220 -19.59 -15.15 14.20
CA ALA A 220 -19.93 -14.23 15.28
C ALA A 220 -21.13 -13.40 14.83
N SER A 221 -22.32 -13.84 15.24
CA SER A 221 -23.52 -13.02 15.15
C SER A 221 -23.36 -11.83 16.10
N PRO A 222 -23.63 -10.59 15.69
CA PRO A 222 -23.64 -9.46 16.59
C PRO A 222 -24.80 -9.62 17.56
N GLY A 223 -24.48 -9.78 18.86
CA GLY A 223 -25.45 -9.87 19.93
C GLY A 223 -26.31 -8.62 19.99
N THR A 224 -27.60 -8.79 19.83
CA THR A 224 -28.64 -7.80 20.08
C THR A 224 -28.66 -7.46 21.57
N PRO A 225 -28.64 -6.20 21.99
CA PRO A 225 -28.82 -5.85 23.39
C PRO A 225 -30.29 -5.99 23.77
N GLY A 226 -30.60 -7.00 24.59
CA GLY A 226 -31.90 -7.20 25.21
C GLY A 226 -32.23 -6.14 26.24
N ALA A 227 -33.31 -5.41 25.98
CA ALA A 227 -33.96 -4.55 26.96
C ALA A 227 -34.74 -5.36 28.00
N LYS A 228 -34.64 -4.96 29.28
CA LYS A 228 -35.66 -5.04 30.39
C LYS A 228 -34.87 -4.88 31.69
N GLY A 229 -35.27 -4.06 32.63
CA GLY A 229 -36.45 -3.43 33.09
C GLY A 229 -36.10 -2.49 34.26
N ASN A 230 -36.90 -1.45 34.34
CA ASN A 230 -37.07 -0.51 35.46
C ASN A 230 -37.90 -1.20 36.55
N PRO A 231 -37.99 -0.78 37.85
CA PRO A 231 -38.10 0.60 38.33
C PRO A 231 -37.47 0.90 39.72
N GLY A 232 -37.33 2.19 40.07
CA GLY A 232 -37.22 2.63 41.47
C GLY A 232 -36.61 4.01 41.67
N THR A 233 -37.39 5.04 41.59
CA THR A 233 -37.18 6.37 42.20
C THR A 233 -37.56 6.35 43.68
N PRO A 234 -37.27 7.31 44.60
CA PRO A 234 -36.98 8.75 44.40
C PRO A 234 -36.00 9.42 45.39
N GLY A 235 -35.73 10.71 45.20
CA GLY A 235 -35.45 11.65 46.27
C GLY A 235 -34.17 12.50 46.16
N VAL A 236 -34.27 13.67 45.74
CA VAL A 236 -34.44 15.01 46.32
C VAL A 236 -33.14 15.84 46.52
N LYS A 237 -33.15 17.00 45.83
CA LYS A 237 -32.65 18.34 46.17
C LYS A 237 -31.15 18.71 46.12
N GLY A 238 -30.90 19.78 45.40
CA GLY A 238 -29.99 20.84 45.78
C GLY A 238 -29.19 21.49 44.65
N ASN A 239 -29.74 22.53 44.05
CA ASN A 239 -29.05 23.63 43.38
C ASN A 239 -28.67 24.67 44.43
N PRO A 240 -27.76 25.67 44.30
CA PRO A 240 -27.45 26.46 43.11
C PRO A 240 -26.02 27.04 42.94
N ALA A 241 -25.85 27.79 41.86
CA ALA A 241 -25.05 29.00 41.66
C ALA A 241 -23.66 28.94 41.02
N ALA A 242 -23.62 29.41 39.79
CA ALA A 242 -22.51 30.16 39.21
C ALA A 242 -22.33 31.52 39.97
N PRO A 243 -21.32 32.38 39.77
CA PRO A 243 -20.72 32.82 38.48
C PRO A 243 -19.25 33.22 38.55
N GLY A 244 -18.68 33.67 37.40
CA GLY A 244 -17.48 34.51 37.44
C GLY A 244 -16.62 34.55 36.19
N MET A 245 -17.00 35.39 35.25
CA MET A 245 -16.18 35.99 34.19
C MET A 245 -14.89 36.65 34.68
N LYS A 246 -13.82 36.64 33.84
CA LYS A 246 -13.05 37.82 33.36
C LYS A 246 -11.81 37.32 32.62
N SER A 247 -11.70 37.53 31.31
CA SER A 247 -11.06 38.64 30.55
C SER A 247 -9.53 38.60 30.53
N SER A 248 -9.00 38.47 29.32
CA SER A 248 -7.70 38.87 28.71
C SER A 248 -7.16 40.23 29.26
N PRO A 249 -5.92 40.72 28.94
CA PRO A 249 -5.05 40.46 27.78
C PRO A 249 -3.54 40.50 28.09
N ALA A 250 -2.69 40.09 27.21
CA ALA A 250 -1.55 40.77 26.59
C ALA A 250 -0.77 39.78 25.72
#